data_80078fe0fe41e466ec8b074337e66d17
#
_entry.id   80078fe0fe41e466ec8b074337e66d17
#
_cell.length_a   1.000
_cell.length_b   1.000
_cell.length_c   1.000
_cell.angle_alpha   90.00
_cell.angle_beta   90.00
_cell.angle_gamma   90.00
#
_symmetry.space_group_name_H-M   'P 1'
#
loop_
_entity.id
_entity.type
_entity.pdbx_description
1 polymer ?
#
loop_
_entity_poly.entity_id
_entity_poly.type
_entity_poly.pdbx_seq_one_letter_code
_entity_poly.pdbx_strand_id
1 'polypeptide(L)'
;MADIGLRQDEAFLRRAFHKSLLPCVLSILSQNINILADGIIVGQRIGTDGLSAINLCVPVYLVLCIVGSFLVSGTAIQASRAIGRRQTEQSRKLYNTAVWSCVAAGIAVTAAGLALCAPISALLCPDETVRPLVMEYNLVTLIGALPKILIYVPFWFLRMDGRARLVVWMMLIMGGGNVVL
;
A
#
# COMPACT_ATOMS: atom_id res chain seq x y z
N MET A 1 -39.59 1.48 21.51
CA MET A 1 -38.58 0.39 21.43
C MET A 1 -37.60 0.55 20.31
N ALA A 2 -37.95 1.08 19.15
CA ALA A 2 -37.01 1.35 18.04
C ALA A 2 -35.90 2.40 18.35
N ASP A 3 -36.22 3.41 19.16
CA ASP A 3 -35.30 4.49 19.52
C ASP A 3 -34.16 4.06 20.48
N ILE A 4 -34.38 3.05 21.30
CA ILE A 4 -33.35 2.50 22.20
C ILE A 4 -32.33 1.66 21.41
N GLY A 5 -32.78 0.93 20.39
CA GLY A 5 -31.87 0.20 19.50
C GLY A 5 -30.95 1.11 18.71
N LEU A 6 -31.48 2.18 18.13
CA LEU A 6 -30.69 3.16 17.36
C LEU A 6 -29.62 3.87 18.21
N ARG A 7 -29.94 4.22 19.46
CA ARG A 7 -28.97 4.84 20.40
C ARG A 7 -27.87 3.87 20.83
N GLN A 8 -28.17 2.59 20.98
CA GLN A 8 -27.16 1.57 21.29
C GLN A 8 -26.24 1.32 20.10
N ASP A 9 -26.78 1.30 18.89
CA ASP A 9 -26.01 1.17 17.65
C ASP A 9 -25.10 2.38 17.43
N GLU A 10 -25.57 3.61 17.68
CA GLU A 10 -24.75 4.82 17.61
C GLU A 10 -23.62 4.83 18.65
N ALA A 11 -23.89 4.41 19.89
CA ALA A 11 -22.86 4.34 20.93
C ALA A 11 -21.80 3.27 20.61
N PHE A 12 -22.21 2.15 20.03
CA PHE A 12 -21.31 1.09 19.57
C PHE A 12 -20.46 1.58 18.40
N LEU A 13 -21.05 2.21 17.39
CA LEU A 13 -20.36 2.77 16.23
C LEU A 13 -19.34 3.85 16.64
N ARG A 14 -19.73 4.73 17.56
CA ARG A 14 -18.84 5.77 18.09
C ARG A 14 -17.65 5.18 18.83
N ARG A 15 -17.83 4.15 19.66
CA ARG A 15 -16.74 3.44 20.34
C ARG A 15 -15.82 2.73 19.34
N ALA A 16 -16.38 2.04 18.36
CA ALA A 16 -15.62 1.36 17.32
C ALA A 16 -14.80 2.38 16.49
N PHE A 17 -15.41 3.51 16.15
CA PHE A 17 -14.74 4.60 15.45
C PHE A 17 -13.53 5.15 16.24
N HIS A 18 -13.73 5.54 17.49
CA HIS A 18 -12.63 6.07 18.31
C HIS A 18 -11.51 5.05 18.55
N LYS A 19 -11.88 3.78 18.72
CA LYS A 19 -10.90 2.69 18.88
C LYS A 19 -10.04 2.46 17.61
N SER A 20 -10.61 2.72 16.44
CA SER A 20 -9.94 2.55 15.14
C SER A 20 -9.21 3.80 14.67
N LEU A 21 -9.62 4.98 15.13
CA LEU A 21 -9.09 6.27 14.70
C LEU A 21 -7.58 6.39 15.01
N LEU A 22 -7.19 6.16 16.26
CA LEU A 22 -5.81 6.31 16.69
C LEU A 22 -4.85 5.38 15.92
N PRO A 23 -5.12 4.06 15.77
CA PRO A 23 -4.28 3.19 14.93
C PRO A 23 -4.22 3.62 13.47
N CYS A 24 -5.31 4.16 12.90
CA CYS A 24 -5.32 4.66 11.52
C CYS A 24 -4.41 5.88 11.38
N VAL A 25 -4.54 6.86 12.27
CA VAL A 25 -3.69 8.07 12.26
C VAL A 25 -2.21 7.69 12.44
N LEU A 26 -1.90 6.83 13.41
CA LEU A 26 -0.53 6.36 13.64
C LEU A 26 0.05 5.62 12.43
N SER A 27 -0.75 4.83 11.73
CA SER A 27 -0.32 4.13 10.51
C SER A 27 0.04 5.12 9.40
N ILE A 28 -0.78 6.15 9.20
CA ILE A 28 -0.54 7.19 8.18
C ILE A 28 0.70 8.02 8.54
N LEU A 29 0.84 8.41 9.82
CA LEU A 29 2.01 9.16 10.29
C LEU A 29 3.29 8.35 10.10
N SER A 30 3.29 7.06 10.49
CA SER A 30 4.44 6.17 10.30
C SER A 30 4.84 6.05 8.84
N GLN A 31 3.87 5.97 7.93
CA GLN A 31 4.13 5.92 6.50
C GLN A 31 4.77 7.22 5.98
N ASN A 32 4.28 8.38 6.42
CA ASN A 32 4.85 9.68 6.02
C ASN A 32 6.26 9.89 6.59
N ILE A 33 6.49 9.49 7.84
CA ILE A 33 7.82 9.55 8.46
C ILE A 33 8.82 8.69 7.67
N ASN A 34 8.39 7.53 7.20
CA ASN A 34 9.22 6.65 6.39
C ASN A 34 9.62 7.30 5.06
N ILE A 35 8.65 7.91 4.36
CA ILE A 35 8.91 8.65 3.10
C ILE A 35 9.90 9.81 3.34
N LEU A 36 9.75 10.54 4.45
CA LEU A 36 10.67 11.62 4.81
C LEU A 36 12.08 11.09 5.11
N ALA A 37 12.19 9.99 5.85
CA ALA A 37 13.47 9.35 6.16
C ALA A 37 14.19 8.91 4.89
N ASP A 38 13.48 8.27 3.95
CA ASP A 38 14.02 7.90 2.65
C ASP A 38 14.55 9.10 1.87
N GLY A 39 13.76 10.19 1.81
CA GLY A 39 14.17 11.41 1.13
C GLY A 39 15.45 12.03 1.76
N ILE A 40 15.55 12.03 3.09
CA ILE A 40 16.74 12.54 3.80
C ILE A 40 17.97 11.67 3.50
N ILE A 41 17.83 10.34 3.59
CA ILE A 41 18.94 9.39 3.36
C ILE A 41 19.46 9.52 1.94
N VAL A 42 18.57 9.52 0.96
CA VAL A 42 18.95 9.65 -0.44
C VAL A 42 19.54 11.03 -0.75
N GLY A 43 18.95 12.09 -0.22
CA GLY A 43 19.47 13.45 -0.38
C GLY A 43 20.89 13.60 0.20
N GLN A 44 21.20 12.95 1.31
CA GLN A 44 22.53 12.97 1.90
C GLN A 44 23.56 12.07 1.19
N ARG A 45 23.13 10.94 0.61
CA ARG A 45 24.02 9.95 0.00
C ARG A 45 24.28 10.23 -1.49
N ILE A 46 23.26 10.60 -2.24
CA ILE A 46 23.30 10.74 -3.71
C ILE A 46 23.23 12.22 -4.12
N GLY A 47 22.75 13.09 -3.23
CA GLY A 47 22.61 14.52 -3.51
C GLY A 47 21.30 14.87 -4.20
N THR A 48 21.27 16.05 -4.84
CA THR A 48 20.07 16.63 -5.48
C THR A 48 19.56 15.81 -6.66
N ASP A 49 20.46 15.18 -7.41
CA ASP A 49 20.11 14.39 -8.60
C ASP A 49 19.36 13.10 -8.21
N GLY A 50 19.79 12.44 -7.12
CA GLY A 50 19.11 11.29 -6.57
C GLY A 50 17.69 11.64 -6.05
N LEU A 51 17.56 12.78 -5.36
CA LEU A 51 16.26 13.25 -4.89
C LEU A 51 15.32 13.59 -6.05
N SER A 52 15.85 14.20 -7.10
CA SER A 52 15.12 14.49 -8.33
C SER A 52 14.65 13.20 -9.02
N ALA A 53 15.52 12.19 -9.11
CA ALA A 53 15.19 10.89 -9.71
C ALA A 53 14.03 10.20 -8.95
N ILE A 54 14.06 10.18 -7.60
CA ILE A 54 12.96 9.61 -6.81
C ILE A 54 11.66 10.34 -7.09
N ASN A 55 11.67 11.67 -7.08
CA ASN A 55 10.46 12.46 -7.30
C ASN A 55 9.86 12.21 -8.69
N LEU A 56 10.70 12.05 -9.71
CA LEU A 56 10.26 11.72 -11.07
C LEU A 56 9.67 10.30 -11.17
N CYS A 57 10.06 9.37 -10.29
CA CYS A 57 9.52 8.02 -10.24
C CYS A 57 8.20 7.88 -9.44
N VAL A 58 7.79 8.93 -8.71
CA VAL A 58 6.54 8.92 -7.91
C VAL A 58 5.32 8.49 -8.73
N PRO A 59 5.09 8.92 -9.98
CA PRO A 59 3.95 8.47 -10.77
C PRO A 59 3.91 6.95 -10.97
N VAL A 60 5.05 6.31 -11.23
CA VAL A 60 5.15 4.85 -11.37
C VAL A 60 4.77 4.17 -10.05
N TYR A 61 5.32 4.67 -8.94
CA TYR A 61 4.99 4.20 -7.60
C TYR A 61 3.48 4.31 -7.31
N LEU A 62 2.84 5.43 -7.66
CA LEU A 62 1.41 5.65 -7.44
C LEU A 62 0.54 4.65 -8.23
N VAL A 63 0.93 4.33 -9.48
CA VAL A 63 0.21 3.32 -10.27
C VAL A 63 0.22 1.97 -9.55
N LEU A 64 1.36 1.54 -8.99
CA LEU A 64 1.44 0.30 -8.20
C LEU A 64 0.52 0.34 -6.97
N CYS A 65 0.50 1.47 -6.26
CA CYS A 65 -0.38 1.67 -5.11
C CYS A 65 -1.86 1.62 -5.49
N ILE A 66 -2.24 2.25 -6.60
CA ILE A 66 -3.62 2.26 -7.11
C ILE A 66 -4.06 0.85 -7.49
N VAL A 67 -3.24 0.12 -8.26
CA VAL A 67 -3.55 -1.26 -8.66
C VAL A 67 -3.76 -2.15 -7.43
N GLY A 68 -2.83 -2.13 -6.47
CA GLY A 68 -2.92 -2.93 -5.25
C GLY A 68 -4.15 -2.58 -4.40
N SER A 69 -4.37 -1.29 -4.13
CA SER A 69 -5.50 -0.88 -3.30
C SER A 69 -6.85 -1.10 -3.99
N PHE A 70 -6.96 -0.90 -5.29
CA PHE A 70 -8.20 -1.11 -6.05
C PHE A 70 -8.64 -2.58 -6.01
N LEU A 71 -7.71 -3.51 -6.30
CA LEU A 71 -8.01 -4.94 -6.31
C LEU A 71 -8.43 -5.46 -4.93
N VAL A 72 -7.75 -5.00 -3.89
CA VAL A 72 -7.99 -5.51 -2.54
C VAL A 72 -9.18 -4.84 -1.88
N SER A 73 -9.40 -3.54 -2.06
CA SER A 73 -10.51 -2.84 -1.41
C SER A 73 -11.88 -3.42 -1.78
N GLY A 74 -12.09 -3.75 -3.07
CA GLY A 74 -13.34 -4.37 -3.53
C GLY A 74 -13.62 -5.73 -2.90
N THR A 75 -12.62 -6.61 -2.85
CA THR A 75 -12.74 -7.93 -2.22
C THR A 75 -12.86 -7.83 -0.70
N ALA A 76 -12.16 -6.88 -0.08
CA ALA A 76 -12.20 -6.61 1.34
C ALA A 76 -13.61 -6.19 1.81
N ILE A 77 -14.26 -5.27 1.10
CA ILE A 77 -15.63 -4.84 1.41
C ILE A 77 -16.61 -6.01 1.33
N GLN A 78 -16.50 -6.87 0.32
CA GLN A 78 -17.35 -8.05 0.19
C GLN A 78 -17.07 -9.06 1.32
N ALA A 79 -15.80 -9.26 1.67
CA ALA A 79 -15.40 -10.14 2.77
C ALA A 79 -15.94 -9.66 4.13
N SER A 80 -15.94 -8.35 4.40
CA SER A 80 -16.51 -7.78 5.64
C SER A 80 -18.02 -8.04 5.73
N ARG A 81 -18.74 -7.92 4.61
CA ARG A 81 -20.18 -8.26 4.55
C ARG A 81 -20.43 -9.75 4.79
N ALA A 82 -19.58 -10.62 4.23
CA ALA A 82 -19.67 -12.07 4.45
C ALA A 82 -19.40 -12.44 5.91
N ILE A 83 -18.44 -11.81 6.57
CA ILE A 83 -18.17 -11.97 8.01
C ILE A 83 -19.39 -11.53 8.84
N GLY A 84 -19.97 -10.36 8.53
CA GLY A 84 -21.18 -9.89 9.22
C GLY A 84 -22.37 -10.83 9.08
N ARG A 85 -22.45 -11.60 7.98
CA ARG A 85 -23.47 -12.64 7.74
C ARG A 85 -23.07 -14.02 8.28
N ARG A 86 -21.95 -14.15 9.01
CA ARG A 86 -21.37 -15.41 9.51
C ARG A 86 -21.03 -16.43 8.41
N GLN A 87 -20.75 -15.96 7.20
CA GLN A 87 -20.39 -16.78 6.06
C GLN A 87 -18.85 -16.88 5.93
N THR A 88 -18.21 -17.58 6.86
CA THR A 88 -16.75 -17.69 6.97
C THR A 88 -16.10 -18.30 5.71
N GLU A 89 -16.74 -19.30 5.10
CA GLU A 89 -16.25 -19.92 3.86
C GLU A 89 -16.22 -18.92 2.68
N GLN A 90 -17.23 -18.06 2.60
CA GLN A 90 -17.26 -17.04 1.54
C GLN A 90 -16.19 -15.97 1.76
N SER A 91 -15.96 -15.57 3.02
CA SER A 91 -14.87 -14.65 3.36
C SER A 91 -13.49 -15.23 2.99
N ARG A 92 -13.27 -16.52 3.26
CA ARG A 92 -12.03 -17.22 2.89
C ARG A 92 -11.82 -17.29 1.37
N LYS A 93 -12.87 -17.56 0.61
CA LYS A 93 -12.82 -17.53 -0.86
C LYS A 93 -12.43 -16.15 -1.38
N LEU A 94 -13.03 -15.09 -0.83
CA LEU A 94 -12.71 -13.71 -1.21
C LEU A 94 -11.28 -13.32 -0.88
N TYR A 95 -10.75 -13.78 0.27
CA TYR A 95 -9.33 -13.60 0.60
C TYR A 95 -8.42 -14.26 -0.44
N ASN A 96 -8.67 -15.52 -0.79
CA ASN A 96 -7.90 -16.22 -1.79
C ASN A 96 -8.00 -15.53 -3.17
N THR A 97 -9.19 -15.06 -3.54
CA THR A 97 -9.37 -14.27 -4.77
C THR A 97 -8.55 -12.99 -4.75
N ALA A 98 -8.51 -12.27 -3.62
CA ALA A 98 -7.67 -11.07 -3.47
C ALA A 98 -6.20 -11.41 -3.66
N VAL A 99 -5.70 -12.48 -3.04
CA VAL A 99 -4.30 -12.92 -3.18
C VAL A 99 -3.97 -13.23 -4.63
N TRP A 100 -4.75 -14.10 -5.27
CA TRP A 100 -4.48 -14.52 -6.66
C TRP A 100 -4.62 -13.38 -7.66
N SER A 101 -5.58 -12.48 -7.48
CA SER A 101 -5.72 -11.30 -8.34
C SER A 101 -4.53 -10.34 -8.18
N CYS A 102 -4.01 -10.17 -6.95
CA CYS A 102 -2.81 -9.38 -6.71
C CYS A 102 -1.56 -10.03 -7.30
N VAL A 103 -1.42 -11.36 -7.22
CA VAL A 103 -0.31 -12.10 -7.86
C VAL A 103 -0.36 -11.91 -9.37
N ALA A 104 -1.52 -12.14 -9.99
CA ALA A 104 -1.67 -12.00 -11.43
C ALA A 104 -1.40 -10.56 -11.89
N ALA A 105 -1.97 -9.57 -11.20
CA ALA A 105 -1.74 -8.17 -11.50
C ALA A 105 -0.27 -7.77 -11.26
N GLY A 106 0.34 -8.24 -10.18
CA GLY A 106 1.75 -7.99 -9.87
C GLY A 106 2.68 -8.52 -10.97
N ILE A 107 2.46 -9.73 -11.44
CA ILE A 107 3.24 -10.31 -12.55
C ILE A 107 3.00 -9.50 -13.83
N ALA A 108 1.76 -9.19 -14.17
CA ALA A 108 1.42 -8.43 -15.37
C ALA A 108 2.06 -7.03 -15.36
N VAL A 109 1.95 -6.31 -14.23
CA VAL A 109 2.53 -4.97 -14.08
C VAL A 109 4.06 -5.02 -14.08
N THR A 110 4.67 -6.03 -13.44
CA THR A 110 6.13 -6.22 -13.51
C THR A 110 6.59 -6.47 -14.93
N ALA A 111 5.97 -7.39 -15.65
CA ALA A 111 6.32 -7.72 -17.03
C ALA A 111 6.14 -6.53 -17.98
N ALA A 112 4.97 -5.87 -17.93
CA ALA A 112 4.69 -4.68 -18.73
C ALA A 112 5.61 -3.51 -18.36
N GLY A 113 5.83 -3.29 -17.06
CA GLY A 113 6.70 -2.23 -16.57
C GLY A 113 8.14 -2.42 -16.98
N LEU A 114 8.69 -3.63 -16.92
CA LEU A 114 10.05 -3.93 -17.37
C LEU A 114 10.19 -3.74 -18.87
N ALA A 115 9.21 -4.18 -19.66
CA ALA A 115 9.22 -3.98 -21.12
C ALA A 115 9.14 -2.51 -21.51
N LEU A 116 8.44 -1.69 -20.72
CA LEU A 116 8.24 -0.26 -20.96
C LEU A 116 9.13 0.64 -20.11
N CYS A 117 10.09 0.08 -19.35
CA CYS A 117 10.94 0.84 -18.43
C CYS A 117 11.72 1.97 -19.14
N ALA A 118 12.32 1.66 -20.28
CA ALA A 118 13.07 2.64 -21.06
C ALA A 118 12.21 3.80 -21.59
N PRO A 119 11.07 3.57 -22.29
CA PRO A 119 10.20 4.64 -22.74
C PRO A 119 9.56 5.43 -21.60
N ILE A 120 9.19 4.76 -20.48
CA ILE A 120 8.65 5.44 -19.30
C ILE A 120 9.71 6.38 -18.70
N SER A 121 10.94 5.92 -18.52
CA SER A 121 12.01 6.74 -17.96
C SER A 121 12.38 7.91 -18.87
N ALA A 122 12.36 7.73 -20.18
CA ALA A 122 12.56 8.82 -21.15
C ALA A 122 11.43 9.86 -21.12
N LEU A 123 10.19 9.42 -20.91
CA LEU A 123 9.03 10.31 -20.77
C LEU A 123 9.09 11.12 -19.46
N LEU A 124 9.52 10.49 -18.37
CA LEU A 124 9.57 11.11 -17.04
C LEU A 124 10.76 12.07 -16.91
N CYS A 125 11.87 11.80 -17.57
CA CYS A 125 13.09 12.60 -17.48
C CYS A 125 13.66 12.90 -18.87
N PRO A 126 13.44 14.13 -19.40
CA PRO A 126 14.06 14.58 -20.63
C PRO A 126 15.59 14.79 -20.50
N ASP A 127 16.07 15.05 -19.27
CA ASP A 127 17.49 15.30 -19.00
C ASP A 127 18.30 13.99 -19.08
N GLU A 128 19.31 13.98 -19.98
CA GLU A 128 20.14 12.81 -20.20
C GLU A 128 21.09 12.47 -19.04
N THR A 129 21.40 13.44 -18.18
CA THR A 129 22.31 13.25 -17.04
C THR A 129 21.62 12.52 -15.88
N VAL A 130 20.35 12.80 -15.63
CA VAL A 130 19.56 12.22 -14.53
C VAL A 130 18.80 10.95 -14.98
N ARG A 131 18.52 10.81 -16.28
CA ARG A 131 17.78 9.68 -16.86
C ARG A 131 18.30 8.28 -16.46
N PRO A 132 19.61 8.01 -16.40
CA PRO A 132 20.13 6.71 -15.96
C PRO A 132 19.70 6.38 -14.52
N LEU A 133 19.76 7.35 -13.60
CA LEU A 133 19.32 7.18 -12.20
C LEU A 133 17.81 6.90 -12.12
N VAL A 134 17.01 7.61 -12.91
CA VAL A 134 15.54 7.37 -13.01
C VAL A 134 15.26 5.97 -13.52
N MET A 135 16.01 5.51 -14.52
CA MET A 135 15.84 4.17 -15.10
C MET A 135 16.20 3.07 -14.09
N GLU A 136 17.32 3.19 -13.39
CA GLU A 136 17.73 2.24 -12.35
C GLU A 136 16.72 2.18 -11.21
N TYR A 137 16.25 3.33 -10.73
CA TYR A 137 15.25 3.39 -9.65
C TYR A 137 13.90 2.79 -10.08
N ASN A 138 13.45 3.10 -11.30
CA ASN A 138 12.23 2.49 -11.85
C ASN A 138 12.37 0.98 -11.99
N LEU A 139 13.52 0.49 -12.45
CA LEU A 139 13.77 -0.93 -12.63
C LEU A 139 13.68 -1.68 -11.29
N VAL A 140 14.32 -1.18 -10.24
CA VAL A 140 14.24 -1.75 -8.89
C VAL A 140 12.80 -1.71 -8.36
N THR A 141 12.11 -0.58 -8.56
CA THR A 141 10.71 -0.40 -8.15
C THR A 141 9.78 -1.39 -8.85
N LEU A 142 9.98 -1.65 -10.14
CA LEU A 142 9.18 -2.58 -10.94
C LEU A 142 9.48 -4.05 -10.59
N ILE A 143 10.72 -4.41 -10.29
CA ILE A 143 11.06 -5.74 -9.76
C ILE A 143 10.35 -5.97 -8.42
N GLY A 144 10.29 -4.94 -7.56
CA GLY A 144 9.58 -4.95 -6.30
C GLY A 144 8.06 -4.79 -6.40
N ALA A 145 7.48 -4.67 -7.60
CA ALA A 145 6.05 -4.38 -7.77
C ALA A 145 5.14 -5.50 -7.24
N LEU A 146 5.51 -6.76 -7.46
CA LEU A 146 4.74 -7.90 -6.99
C LEU A 146 4.60 -7.94 -5.46
N PRO A 147 5.66 -7.94 -4.64
CA PRO A 147 5.52 -7.90 -3.19
C PRO A 147 4.83 -6.64 -2.70
N LYS A 148 5.04 -5.50 -3.38
CA LYS A 148 4.40 -4.23 -3.06
C LYS A 148 2.89 -4.27 -3.25
N ILE A 149 2.39 -4.87 -4.33
CA ILE A 149 0.96 -5.06 -4.57
C ILE A 149 0.37 -6.06 -3.56
N LEU A 150 1.07 -7.16 -3.28
CA LEU A 150 0.63 -8.19 -2.34
C LEU A 150 0.47 -7.68 -0.91
N ILE A 151 1.25 -6.71 -0.46
CA ILE A 151 1.18 -6.20 0.91
C ILE A 151 -0.15 -5.52 1.24
N TYR A 152 -0.90 -5.08 0.21
CA TYR A 152 -2.25 -4.53 0.41
C TYR A 152 -3.23 -5.56 0.94
N VAL A 153 -3.04 -6.86 0.65
CA VAL A 153 -3.94 -7.93 1.12
C VAL A 153 -3.95 -8.00 2.65
N PRO A 154 -2.83 -8.27 3.35
CA PRO A 154 -2.85 -8.29 4.81
C PRO A 154 -3.20 -6.93 5.41
N PHE A 155 -2.81 -5.82 4.77
CA PHE A 155 -3.12 -4.48 5.24
C PHE A 155 -4.64 -4.24 5.36
N TRP A 156 -5.42 -4.60 4.34
CA TRP A 156 -6.87 -4.43 4.35
C TRP A 156 -7.58 -5.47 5.20
N PHE A 157 -7.21 -6.75 5.09
CA PHE A 157 -7.88 -7.85 5.79
C PHE A 157 -7.65 -7.82 7.31
N LEU A 158 -6.45 -7.49 7.78
CA LEU A 158 -6.16 -7.33 9.21
C LEU A 158 -6.93 -6.15 9.83
N ARG A 159 -7.14 -5.07 9.08
CA ARG A 159 -7.98 -3.95 9.54
C ARG A 159 -9.42 -4.38 9.74
N MET A 160 -9.96 -5.19 8.83
CA MET A 160 -11.34 -5.68 8.90
C MET A 160 -11.54 -6.69 10.03
N ASP A 161 -10.52 -7.49 10.32
CA ASP A 161 -10.53 -8.47 11.42
C ASP A 161 -10.37 -7.81 12.82
N GLY A 162 -10.39 -6.48 12.87
CA GLY A 162 -10.24 -5.71 14.10
C GLY A 162 -8.83 -5.72 14.69
N ARG A 163 -7.85 -6.28 13.98
CA ARG A 163 -6.45 -6.39 14.37
C ARG A 163 -5.60 -5.21 13.88
N ALA A 164 -6.13 -4.01 13.93
CA ALA A 164 -5.46 -2.80 13.48
C ALA A 164 -4.06 -2.58 14.10
N ARG A 165 -3.83 -3.09 15.33
CA ARG A 165 -2.51 -3.05 15.97
C ARG A 165 -1.44 -3.81 15.21
N LEU A 166 -1.77 -4.95 14.60
CA LEU A 166 -0.82 -5.72 13.77
C LEU A 166 -0.42 -4.94 12.52
N VAL A 167 -1.35 -4.18 11.94
CA VAL A 167 -1.04 -3.30 10.80
C VAL A 167 -0.03 -2.23 11.19
N VAL A 168 -0.17 -1.63 12.38
CA VAL A 168 0.81 -0.65 12.90
C VAL A 168 2.19 -1.30 13.06
N TRP A 169 2.26 -2.51 13.63
CA TRP A 169 3.53 -3.23 13.77
C TRP A 169 4.15 -3.58 12.42
N MET A 170 3.35 -4.03 11.44
CA MET A 170 3.83 -4.25 10.08
C MET A 170 4.45 -2.99 9.49
N MET A 171 3.78 -1.84 9.62
CA MET A 171 4.29 -0.56 9.12
C MET A 171 5.58 -0.13 9.82
N LEU A 172 5.68 -0.30 11.15
CA LEU A 172 6.88 0.02 11.91
C LEU A 172 8.06 -0.88 11.54
N ILE A 173 7.83 -2.18 11.35
CA ILE A 173 8.88 -3.13 10.93
C ILE A 173 9.35 -2.80 9.52
N MET A 174 8.43 -2.51 8.60
CA MET A 174 8.79 -2.11 7.24
C MET A 174 9.58 -0.80 7.22
N GLY A 175 9.12 0.21 7.98
CA GLY A 175 9.80 1.49 8.08
C GLY A 175 11.15 1.39 8.76
N GLY A 176 11.23 0.64 9.86
CA GLY A 176 12.51 0.38 10.55
C GLY A 176 13.51 -0.39 9.68
N GLY A 177 13.03 -1.38 8.93
CA GLY A 177 13.86 -2.12 7.97
C GLY A 177 14.42 -1.22 6.86
N ASN A 178 13.63 -0.27 6.38
CA ASN A 178 14.01 0.66 5.34
C ASN A 178 15.08 1.69 5.81
N VAL A 179 15.04 2.08 7.08
CA VAL A 179 16.04 3.02 7.65
C VAL A 179 17.38 2.33 7.95
N VAL A 180 17.37 1.02 8.21
CA VAL A 180 18.59 0.24 8.57
C VAL A 180 19.34 -0.28 7.35
N LEU A 181 18.66 -0.50 6.22
CA LEU A 181 19.25 -0.94 4.94
C LEU A 181 19.75 0.23 4.11
#